data_b23d639e1d06fb6999449be00cc50cfc
#
_entry.id   b23d639e1d06fb6999449be00cc50cfc
#
_cell.length_a   1.000
_cell.length_b   1.000
_cell.length_c   1.000
_cell.angle_alpha   90.00
_cell.angle_beta   90.00
_cell.angle_gamma   90.00
#
_symmetry.space_group_name_H-M   'P 1'
#
loop_
_entity.id
_entity.type
_entity.pdbx_description
1 polymer ?
#
loop_
_entity_poly.entity_id
_entity_poly.type
_entity_poly.pdbx_seq_one_letter_code
_entity_poly.pdbx_strand_id
1 'polypeptide(L)' 'MKLTWTREAEELIGKAPLFVIPMARKKIEKAAMEKGLTTIDSDLVNEVRAGSMEKG' A
#
# COMPACT_ATOMS: atom_id res chain seq x y z
N MET A 1 15.80 0.80 4.39
CA MET A 1 15.27 -0.02 3.45
C MET A 1 14.46 0.70 2.49
N LYS A 2 14.59 0.41 1.22
CA LYS A 2 13.86 1.06 0.21
C LYS A 2 12.78 0.21 -0.30
N LEU A 3 11.58 0.71 -0.43
CA LEU A 3 10.47 -0.02 -1.01
C LEU A 3 10.22 0.49 -2.42
N THR A 4 9.89 -0.42 -3.32
CA THR A 4 9.62 -0.06 -4.70
C THR A 4 8.14 -0.17 -4.97
N TRP A 5 7.56 0.85 -5.56
CA TRP A 5 6.15 0.83 -5.92
C TRP A 5 6.06 0.52 -7.41
N THR A 6 5.22 -0.44 -7.76
CA THR A 6 5.01 -0.76 -9.16
C THR A 6 4.09 0.30 -9.74
N ARG A 7 4.05 0.37 -11.07
CA ARG A 7 3.19 1.33 -11.72
C ARG A 7 1.74 1.08 -11.37
N GLU A 8 1.32 -0.17 -11.31
CA GLU A 8 -0.05 -0.48 -10.99
C GLU A 8 -0.40 -0.07 -9.58
N ALA A 9 0.51 -0.25 -8.65
CA ALA A 9 0.27 0.16 -7.28
C ALA A 9 0.12 1.67 -7.19
N GLU A 10 0.95 2.39 -7.93
CA GLU A 10 0.87 3.83 -7.92
C GLU A 10 -0.42 4.31 -8.55
N GLU A 11 -0.89 3.65 -9.58
CA GLU A 11 -2.14 4.05 -10.20
C GLU A 11 -3.30 3.82 -9.26
N LEU A 12 -3.29 2.74 -8.52
CA LEU A 12 -4.35 2.47 -7.59
C LEU A 12 -4.39 3.50 -6.47
N ILE A 13 -3.24 3.82 -5.90
CA ILE A 13 -3.23 4.74 -4.81
C ILE A 13 -3.57 6.14 -5.30
N GLY A 14 -3.28 6.44 -6.54
CA GLY A 14 -3.59 7.73 -7.11
C GLY A 14 -5.07 8.00 -7.27
N LYS A 15 -5.91 6.95 -7.17
CA LYS A 15 -7.33 7.15 -7.27
C LYS A 15 -7.91 7.63 -5.95
N ALA A 16 -7.14 7.62 -4.89
CA ALA A 16 -7.65 8.06 -3.61
C ALA A 16 -7.60 9.60 -3.54
N PRO A 17 -8.40 10.20 -2.67
CA PRO A 17 -8.34 11.65 -2.50
C PRO A 17 -6.93 12.07 -2.08
N LEU A 18 -6.52 13.25 -2.52
CA LEU A 18 -5.19 13.69 -2.25
C LEU A 18 -4.82 13.67 -0.79
N PHE A 19 -5.72 14.06 0.07
CA PHE A 19 -5.36 14.13 1.49
C PHE A 19 -5.24 12.74 2.11
N VAL A 20 -5.74 11.70 1.44
CA VAL A 20 -5.66 10.35 1.97
C VAL A 20 -4.39 9.66 1.50
N ILE A 21 -3.83 10.10 0.38
CA ILE A 21 -2.68 9.42 -0.20
C ILE A 21 -1.52 9.23 0.76
N PRO A 22 -1.08 10.25 1.52
CA PRO A 22 0.06 10.05 2.41
C PRO A 22 -0.21 9.00 3.47
N MET A 23 -1.46 8.97 4.00
CA MET A 23 -1.78 7.98 4.99
C MET A 23 -1.84 6.60 4.37
N ALA A 24 -2.41 6.49 3.18
CA ALA A 24 -2.51 5.21 2.51
C ALA A 24 -1.12 4.66 2.20
N ARG A 25 -0.22 5.53 1.75
CA ARG A 25 1.11 5.07 1.45
C ARG A 25 1.79 4.52 2.70
N LYS A 26 1.65 5.20 3.82
CA LYS A 26 2.27 4.72 5.02
C LYS A 26 1.72 3.39 5.43
N LYS A 27 0.41 3.20 5.37
CA LYS A 27 -0.18 1.95 5.75
C LYS A 27 0.29 0.83 4.84
N ILE A 28 0.36 1.07 3.55
CA ILE A 28 0.76 0.04 2.61
C ILE A 28 2.22 -0.30 2.80
N GLU A 29 3.06 0.70 3.03
CA GLU A 29 4.47 0.44 3.23
C GLU A 29 4.69 -0.35 4.52
N LYS A 30 3.92 -0.04 5.56
CA LYS A 30 4.06 -0.77 6.79
C LYS A 30 3.64 -2.23 6.59
N ALA A 31 2.57 -2.44 5.84
CA ALA A 31 2.12 -3.80 5.55
C ALA A 31 3.19 -4.58 4.79
N ALA A 32 3.84 -3.92 3.82
CA ALA A 32 4.88 -4.56 3.05
C ALA A 32 6.04 -4.95 3.96
N MET A 33 6.41 -4.08 4.87
CA MET A 33 7.51 -4.38 5.76
C MET A 33 7.16 -5.53 6.68
N GLU A 34 5.93 -5.57 7.15
CA GLU A 34 5.52 -6.64 8.05
C GLU A 34 5.50 -7.98 7.32
N LYS A 35 5.25 -7.98 6.02
CA LYS A 35 5.25 -9.20 5.27
C LYS A 35 6.62 -9.53 4.73
N GLY A 36 7.60 -8.68 4.96
CA GLY A 36 8.94 -8.92 4.44
C GLY A 36 9.07 -8.64 2.96
N LEU A 37 8.18 -7.83 2.41
CA LEU A 37 8.26 -7.52 0.99
C LEU A 37 9.01 -6.24 0.75
N THR A 38 9.68 -6.15 -0.39
CA THR A 38 10.37 -4.93 -0.76
C THR A 38 9.71 -4.28 -1.94
N THR A 39 8.69 -4.91 -2.53
CA THR A 39 7.99 -4.36 -3.67
C THR A 39 6.50 -4.28 -3.34
N ILE A 40 5.91 -3.15 -3.64
CA ILE A 40 4.50 -2.93 -3.39
C ILE A 40 3.78 -3.00 -4.72
N ASP A 41 2.89 -3.98 -4.87
CA ASP A 41 2.17 -4.14 -6.12
C ASP A 41 0.68 -3.94 -5.89
N SER A 42 -0.10 -4.12 -6.94
CA SER A 42 -1.52 -3.86 -6.85
C SER A 42 -2.20 -4.81 -5.87
N ASP A 43 -1.72 -6.03 -5.76
CA ASP A 43 -2.34 -6.98 -4.84
C ASP A 43 -2.20 -6.48 -3.41
N LEU A 44 -1.05 -5.98 -3.04
CA LEU A 44 -0.83 -5.48 -1.70
C LEU A 44 -1.70 -4.25 -1.44
N VAL A 45 -1.79 -3.38 -2.43
CA VAL A 45 -2.63 -2.19 -2.29
C VAL A 45 -4.08 -2.61 -2.05
N ASN A 46 -4.55 -3.58 -2.82
CA ASN A 46 -5.92 -4.02 -2.67
C ASN A 46 -6.16 -4.69 -1.32
N GLU A 47 -5.19 -5.43 -0.84
CA GLU A 47 -5.33 -6.05 0.46
C GLU A 47 -5.48 -5.01 1.54
N VAL A 48 -4.66 -3.99 1.52
CA VAL A 48 -4.72 -2.96 2.54
C VAL A 48 -6.02 -2.18 2.42
N ARG A 49 -6.45 -1.90 1.18
CA ARG A 49 -7.70 -1.17 0.99
C ARG A 49 -8.87 -1.95 1.49
N ALA A 50 -8.85 -3.25 1.38
CA ALA A 50 -9.93 -4.08 1.85
C ALA A 50 -9.94 -4.18 3.38
N GLY A 51 -8.93 -3.68 4.02
CA GLY A 51 -8.90 -3.72 5.46
C GLY A 51 -8.54 -5.06 6.04
N SER A 52 -8.05 -5.96 5.21
CA SER A 52 -7.75 -7.28 5.71
C SER A 52 -6.62 -7.25 6.72
N MET A 53 -5.85 -6.17 6.73
CA MET A 53 -4.77 -6.17 7.65
C MET A 53 -5.22 -5.72 8.97
N GLU A 54 -6.32 -5.18 9.12
CA GLU A 54 -6.71 -4.71 10.27
C GLU A 54 -7.27 -5.63 11.14
N LYS A 55 -7.52 -6.58 11.07
CA LYS A 55 -7.97 -7.49 11.83
C LYS A 55 -7.89 -7.18 13.13
N GLY A 56 -7.82 -6.68 13.51
CA GLY A 56 -7.88 -6.43 14.77
C GLY A 56 -7.65 -6.87 15.87
#